data_5fb4f15da5a7019dc73e479f562b97c9
#
_entry.id   5fb4f15da5a7019dc73e479f562b97c9
#
_cell.length_a   1.000
_cell.length_b   1.000
_cell.length_c   1.000
_cell.angle_alpha   90.00
_cell.angle_beta   90.00
_cell.angle_gamma   90.00
#
_symmetry.space_group_name_H-M   'P 1'
#
loop_
_entity.id
_entity.type
_entity.pdbx_description
1 polymer ?
#
loop_
_entity_poly.entity_id
_entity_poly.type
_entity_poly.pdbx_seq_one_letter_code
_entity_poly.pdbx_strand_id
1 'polypeptide(L)'
;MSFIQLPIFHPPRLLWQCFWCLLLLTGSPFAAQSQGTATSFGRQKCFMLDHFPADSGATYRENDAKKEQELCGVSFEDKGIGLCPKTWSTSPGTIVYGIRESKYNGNPDAFESTYCPRQRALKDTVAGVDKLASFKQSVNGQFHQSTSATYAQASALYYHFSRYLNAIVDVPVAVMRTMDRQEHLHRVASKGPAIAQGKMIAAGWNVINSAEKNPLGYVPVDEFYYEDPQNGLFYGVMLKNRGERYGAEFNGNISGKGYTQQYAFLQKTPAFIALASETRMPDAAPLGIAVSKKDSVVGRALGPSVSNEQMMFWMQELSEILILDHIFSQQDRPGNIDHIWVWYYVDGEGQLRSRHIEAKVSRPGMSSIQAPDEVEGSAKRYLIQKTQLNDNDAGGRRYANFTQKFGLLSKIHHLNAVTYRQLVRLANDFETKGPLYKYMRDTFYISDANANLITQNAVQAAQILQGTCKAGKMNFDLDAERYIETQEVEAVKVDCENP
;
A
#
# COMPACT_ATOMS: atom_id res chain seq x y z
N MET A 1 16.26 37.83 -67.71
CA MET A 1 17.36 37.53 -68.68
C MET A 1 18.20 36.42 -68.05
N SER A 2 18.43 35.36 -68.85
CA SER A 2 19.32 34.23 -68.75
C SER A 2 18.96 33.16 -67.74
N PHE A 3 18.28 32.16 -68.27
CA PHE A 3 18.20 30.78 -67.69
C PHE A 3 19.51 30.07 -67.91
N ILE A 4 19.97 29.34 -66.86
CA ILE A 4 21.00 28.31 -67.01
C ILE A 4 20.36 26.99 -66.56
N GLN A 5 20.20 26.07 -67.52
CA GLN A 5 19.86 24.65 -67.32
C GLN A 5 21.10 23.89 -66.88
N LEU A 6 20.94 23.04 -65.91
CA LEU A 6 21.91 21.99 -65.55
C LEU A 6 21.28 20.62 -65.79
N PRO A 7 22.10 19.60 -66.20
CA PRO A 7 21.61 18.33 -66.76
C PRO A 7 21.24 17.30 -65.72
N ILE A 8 20.25 16.48 -66.09
CA ILE A 8 19.76 15.30 -65.39
C ILE A 8 20.80 14.15 -65.55
N PHE A 9 21.37 13.70 -64.46
CA PHE A 9 22.10 12.44 -64.42
C PHE A 9 21.23 11.31 -63.86
N HIS A 10 21.01 10.27 -64.63
CA HIS A 10 20.44 9.01 -64.23
C HIS A 10 21.55 8.11 -63.70
N PRO A 11 21.40 7.47 -62.51
CA PRO A 11 22.25 6.33 -62.12
C PRO A 11 21.58 4.99 -62.48
N PRO A 12 22.40 3.95 -62.77
CA PRO A 12 21.95 2.66 -63.30
C PRO A 12 21.28 1.78 -62.25
N ARG A 13 20.30 1.01 -62.70
CA ARG A 13 19.72 -0.12 -61.97
C ARG A 13 20.77 -1.24 -61.88
N LEU A 14 21.17 -1.61 -60.64
CA LEU A 14 21.50 -3.01 -60.28
C LEU A 14 21.75 -3.09 -58.75
N LEU A 15 21.32 -4.23 -58.12
CA LEU A 15 21.50 -4.64 -56.75
C LEU A 15 20.40 -4.25 -55.74
N TRP A 16 19.24 -4.82 -55.98
CA TRP A 16 18.21 -5.00 -54.97
C TRP A 16 17.92 -6.52 -54.79
N GLN A 17 18.77 -7.23 -54.11
CA GLN A 17 18.49 -8.54 -53.50
C GLN A 17 19.49 -8.76 -52.36
N CYS A 18 19.00 -9.08 -51.18
CA CYS A 18 19.70 -9.38 -49.89
C CYS A 18 19.67 -8.25 -48.85
N PHE A 19 18.49 -7.87 -48.41
CA PHE A 19 18.34 -7.17 -47.10
C PHE A 19 17.00 -7.47 -46.43
N TRP A 20 16.54 -8.72 -46.51
CA TRP A 20 15.35 -9.20 -45.81
C TRP A 20 15.65 -10.49 -45.02
N CYS A 21 16.55 -10.42 -44.05
CA CYS A 21 16.75 -11.49 -43.06
C CYS A 21 17.55 -11.01 -41.86
N LEU A 22 17.07 -9.96 -41.17
CA LEU A 22 17.61 -9.61 -39.83
C LEU A 22 16.68 -8.61 -39.11
N LEU A 23 15.40 -8.99 -38.95
CA LEU A 23 14.47 -8.23 -38.11
C LEU A 23 13.37 -9.17 -37.57
N LEU A 24 13.75 -10.22 -36.88
CA LEU A 24 12.86 -11.03 -36.05
C LEU A 24 13.61 -11.57 -34.83
N LEU A 25 14.13 -10.68 -34.00
CA LEU A 25 14.51 -10.97 -32.62
C LEU A 25 14.34 -9.69 -31.78
N THR A 26 13.18 -9.05 -31.88
CA THR A 26 12.71 -8.24 -30.78
C THR A 26 11.95 -9.19 -29.86
N GLY A 27 12.69 -9.90 -29.02
CA GLY A 27 12.13 -10.61 -27.90
C GLY A 27 11.28 -9.63 -27.09
N SER A 28 10.05 -10.01 -26.82
CA SER A 28 9.20 -9.28 -25.88
C SER A 28 9.99 -9.01 -24.61
N PRO A 29 10.16 -7.75 -24.17
CA PRO A 29 10.98 -7.44 -22.98
C PRO A 29 10.32 -7.84 -21.66
N PHE A 30 9.29 -8.68 -21.66
CA PHE A 30 8.46 -8.96 -20.47
C PHE A 30 8.16 -10.46 -20.28
N ALA A 31 9.19 -11.26 -20.31
CA ALA A 31 9.15 -12.58 -19.67
C ALA A 31 10.07 -12.58 -18.46
N ALA A 32 9.93 -11.62 -17.55
CA ALA A 32 10.43 -11.80 -16.21
C ALA A 32 9.57 -12.89 -15.58
N GLN A 33 10.13 -14.09 -15.41
CA GLN A 33 9.50 -15.13 -14.61
C GLN A 33 9.35 -14.59 -13.21
N SER A 34 8.10 -14.50 -12.70
CA SER A 34 7.89 -14.21 -11.30
C SER A 34 8.60 -15.27 -10.47
N GLN A 35 9.46 -14.82 -9.59
CA GLN A 35 10.01 -15.69 -8.57
C GLN A 35 8.94 -15.78 -7.46
N GLY A 36 8.36 -16.97 -7.28
CA GLY A 36 7.33 -17.21 -6.29
C GLY A 36 6.56 -18.50 -6.52
N THR A 37 5.85 -18.96 -5.51
CA THR A 37 5.01 -20.16 -5.60
C THR A 37 3.68 -19.80 -6.25
N ALA A 38 3.39 -20.40 -7.41
CA ALA A 38 2.15 -20.19 -8.13
C ALA A 38 1.12 -21.29 -7.82
N THR A 39 -0.12 -20.87 -7.52
CA THR A 39 -1.31 -21.73 -7.49
C THR A 39 -2.14 -21.45 -8.73
N SER A 40 -2.54 -22.50 -9.46
CA SER A 40 -3.32 -22.38 -10.69
C SER A 40 -4.79 -22.72 -10.47
N PHE A 41 -5.69 -21.95 -11.10
CA PHE A 41 -7.13 -22.20 -11.18
C PHE A 41 -7.53 -22.12 -12.65
N GLY A 42 -7.59 -23.27 -13.34
CA GLY A 42 -7.70 -23.24 -14.79
C GLY A 42 -6.54 -22.48 -15.42
N ARG A 43 -6.85 -21.39 -16.15
CA ARG A 43 -5.84 -20.49 -16.75
C ARG A 43 -5.34 -19.42 -15.78
N GLN A 44 -6.10 -19.10 -14.74
CA GLN A 44 -5.77 -18.06 -13.77
C GLN A 44 -4.72 -18.55 -12.78
N LYS A 45 -3.86 -17.66 -12.34
CA LYS A 45 -2.77 -17.97 -11.41
C LYS A 45 -2.75 -17.00 -10.24
N CYS A 46 -2.36 -17.48 -9.08
CA CYS A 46 -2.01 -16.66 -7.93
C CYS A 46 -0.54 -16.89 -7.58
N PHE A 47 0.18 -15.81 -7.33
CA PHE A 47 1.60 -15.83 -7.00
C PHE A 47 1.79 -15.31 -5.58
N MET A 48 2.20 -16.19 -4.69
CA MET A 48 2.85 -15.79 -3.44
C MET A 48 4.28 -15.42 -3.83
N LEU A 49 4.56 -14.13 -3.85
CA LEU A 49 5.88 -13.61 -4.23
C LEU A 49 6.92 -14.11 -3.23
N ASP A 50 8.13 -14.42 -3.70
CA ASP A 50 9.21 -14.82 -2.82
C ASP A 50 9.46 -13.74 -1.77
N HIS A 51 9.67 -14.16 -0.53
CA HIS A 51 10.09 -13.26 0.53
C HIS A 51 11.51 -12.76 0.27
N PHE A 52 11.88 -11.62 0.83
CA PHE A 52 13.27 -11.14 0.79
C PHE A 52 14.21 -12.24 1.28
N PRO A 53 15.42 -12.36 0.71
CA PRO A 53 16.41 -13.33 1.17
C PRO A 53 16.65 -13.25 2.68
N ALA A 54 16.90 -14.38 3.33
CA ALA A 54 17.05 -14.47 4.77
C ALA A 54 18.20 -13.59 5.33
N ASP A 55 19.25 -13.39 4.55
CA ASP A 55 20.39 -12.54 4.89
C ASP A 55 20.13 -11.04 4.66
N SER A 56 18.99 -10.68 4.09
CA SER A 56 18.61 -9.28 3.89
C SER A 56 18.26 -8.56 5.21
N GLY A 57 17.98 -9.31 6.28
CA GLY A 57 17.50 -8.79 7.55
C GLY A 57 15.99 -8.47 7.57
N ALA A 58 15.25 -8.86 6.54
CA ALA A 58 13.79 -8.73 6.52
C ALA A 58 13.15 -9.67 7.54
N THR A 59 12.11 -9.19 8.24
CA THR A 59 11.37 -9.98 9.21
C THR A 59 9.91 -10.10 8.81
N TYR A 60 9.52 -11.27 8.27
CA TYR A 60 8.13 -11.60 8.01
C TYR A 60 7.43 -12.06 9.29
N ARG A 61 6.15 -11.70 9.43
CA ARG A 61 5.37 -12.06 10.61
C ARG A 61 4.93 -13.53 10.53
N GLU A 62 4.77 -14.18 11.66
CA GLU A 62 4.39 -15.59 11.80
C GLU A 62 3.21 -16.01 10.90
N ASN A 63 2.21 -15.14 10.76
CA ASN A 63 1.01 -15.43 9.98
C ASN A 63 1.04 -14.92 8.52
N ASP A 64 2.14 -14.34 8.05
CA ASP A 64 2.17 -13.76 6.70
C ASP A 64 2.01 -14.84 5.62
N ALA A 65 2.79 -15.92 5.68
CA ALA A 65 2.70 -17.03 4.73
C ALA A 65 1.31 -17.69 4.73
N LYS A 66 0.69 -17.84 5.91
CA LYS A 66 -0.68 -18.38 6.02
C LYS A 66 -1.69 -17.47 5.32
N LYS A 67 -1.58 -16.15 5.51
CA LYS A 67 -2.48 -15.18 4.86
C LYS A 67 -2.28 -15.13 3.34
N GLU A 68 -1.03 -15.27 2.86
CA GLU A 68 -0.74 -15.40 1.42
C GLU A 68 -1.42 -16.65 0.85
N GLN A 69 -1.32 -17.79 1.53
CA GLN A 69 -1.99 -19.04 1.14
C GLN A 69 -3.51 -18.89 1.14
N GLU A 70 -4.10 -18.27 2.16
CA GLU A 70 -5.54 -17.99 2.23
C GLU A 70 -6.00 -17.14 1.04
N LEU A 71 -5.27 -16.08 0.70
CA LEU A 71 -5.57 -15.24 -0.47
C LEU A 71 -5.42 -16.03 -1.77
N CYS A 72 -4.36 -16.80 -1.93
CA CYS A 72 -4.14 -17.64 -3.10
C CYS A 72 -5.05 -18.86 -3.15
N GLY A 73 -5.72 -19.25 -2.07
CA GLY A 73 -6.71 -20.32 -2.03
C GLY A 73 -8.07 -19.94 -2.63
N VAL A 74 -8.33 -18.66 -2.88
CA VAL A 74 -9.61 -18.20 -3.43
C VAL A 74 -9.68 -18.45 -4.94
N SER A 75 -10.59 -19.26 -5.41
CA SER A 75 -10.89 -19.41 -6.85
C SER A 75 -12.07 -18.52 -7.26
N PHE A 76 -11.86 -17.66 -8.26
CA PHE A 76 -12.96 -16.82 -8.76
C PHE A 76 -14.05 -17.64 -9.51
N GLU A 77 -13.69 -18.80 -10.04
CA GLU A 77 -14.61 -19.73 -10.73
C GLU A 77 -15.48 -20.54 -9.76
N ASP A 78 -15.18 -20.51 -8.46
CA ASP A 78 -15.93 -21.23 -7.44
C ASP A 78 -17.32 -20.62 -7.26
N LYS A 79 -18.36 -21.46 -7.33
CA LYS A 79 -19.76 -21.05 -7.13
C LYS A 79 -20.06 -20.52 -5.72
N GLY A 80 -19.17 -20.75 -4.77
CA GLY A 80 -19.20 -20.15 -3.43
C GLY A 80 -18.57 -18.76 -3.35
N ILE A 81 -18.13 -18.18 -4.50
CA ILE A 81 -17.48 -16.88 -4.58
C ILE A 81 -18.31 -15.90 -5.40
N GLY A 82 -18.66 -14.77 -4.79
CA GLY A 82 -19.30 -13.63 -5.44
C GLY A 82 -18.31 -12.49 -5.70
N LEU A 83 -18.43 -11.85 -6.86
CA LEU A 83 -17.57 -10.74 -7.26
C LEU A 83 -18.41 -9.47 -7.44
N CYS A 84 -18.07 -8.42 -6.70
CA CYS A 84 -18.77 -7.15 -6.81
C CYS A 84 -17.80 -6.02 -7.25
N PRO A 85 -18.18 -5.17 -8.20
CA PRO A 85 -17.47 -3.93 -8.41
C PRO A 85 -17.62 -3.06 -7.15
N LYS A 86 -16.51 -2.51 -6.65
CA LYS A 86 -16.55 -1.51 -5.57
C LYS A 86 -17.36 -0.29 -6.04
N THR A 87 -18.40 0.09 -5.28
CA THR A 87 -19.34 1.15 -5.68
C THR A 87 -19.09 2.49 -5.00
N TRP A 88 -18.24 2.54 -4.01
CA TRP A 88 -17.92 3.75 -3.21
C TRP A 88 -16.44 4.12 -3.33
N SER A 89 -16.06 5.28 -2.77
CA SER A 89 -14.69 5.81 -2.86
C SER A 89 -14.38 6.41 -4.25
N THR A 90 -13.11 6.56 -4.57
CA THR A 90 -12.65 7.17 -5.82
C THR A 90 -12.03 6.15 -6.77
N SER A 91 -11.48 5.06 -6.25
CA SER A 91 -10.74 4.06 -7.02
C SER A 91 -11.56 2.80 -7.23
N PRO A 92 -11.65 2.28 -8.47
CA PRO A 92 -12.29 1.01 -8.76
C PRO A 92 -11.50 -0.16 -8.14
N GLY A 93 -12.17 -1.28 -7.99
CA GLY A 93 -11.60 -2.53 -7.49
C GLY A 93 -12.69 -3.58 -7.33
N THR A 94 -12.34 -4.84 -7.38
CA THR A 94 -13.29 -5.94 -7.22
C THR A 94 -13.28 -6.41 -5.78
N ILE A 95 -14.46 -6.42 -5.16
CA ILE A 95 -14.63 -7.01 -3.83
C ILE A 95 -14.99 -8.48 -3.99
N VAL A 96 -14.26 -9.34 -3.31
CA VAL A 96 -14.42 -10.79 -3.33
C VAL A 96 -15.13 -11.22 -2.06
N TYR A 97 -16.28 -11.88 -2.24
CA TYR A 97 -17.11 -12.36 -1.14
C TYR A 97 -17.18 -13.88 -1.12
N GLY A 98 -17.09 -14.46 0.07
CA GLY A 98 -17.52 -15.84 0.33
C GLY A 98 -19.03 -15.85 0.55
N ILE A 99 -19.74 -16.75 -0.17
CA ILE A 99 -21.20 -16.82 -0.12
C ILE A 99 -21.73 -18.23 0.22
N ARG A 100 -20.84 -19.17 0.54
CA ARG A 100 -21.19 -20.57 0.83
C ARG A 100 -22.15 -20.75 2.00
N GLU A 101 -21.97 -19.94 3.04
CA GLU A 101 -22.80 -19.99 4.25
C GLU A 101 -24.09 -19.15 4.12
N SER A 102 -24.32 -18.52 2.96
CA SER A 102 -25.46 -17.63 2.73
C SER A 102 -26.57 -18.30 1.93
N LYS A 103 -27.72 -17.63 1.85
CA LYS A 103 -28.83 -18.01 0.96
C LYS A 103 -28.47 -18.01 -0.53
N TYR A 104 -27.30 -17.50 -0.91
CA TYR A 104 -26.80 -17.42 -2.27
C TYR A 104 -25.84 -18.58 -2.62
N ASN A 105 -25.65 -19.54 -1.74
CA ASN A 105 -24.74 -20.66 -1.97
C ASN A 105 -25.01 -21.33 -3.33
N GLY A 106 -23.94 -21.51 -4.12
CA GLY A 106 -24.01 -22.11 -5.45
C GLY A 106 -24.58 -21.22 -6.57
N ASN A 107 -24.99 -19.99 -6.25
CA ASN A 107 -25.59 -19.05 -7.20
C ASN A 107 -24.96 -17.65 -7.13
N PRO A 108 -23.71 -17.49 -7.63
CA PRO A 108 -23.03 -16.20 -7.63
C PRO A 108 -23.76 -15.13 -8.46
N ASP A 109 -24.45 -15.49 -9.55
CA ASP A 109 -25.20 -14.54 -10.38
C ASP A 109 -26.34 -13.88 -9.61
N ALA A 110 -27.12 -14.67 -8.86
CA ALA A 110 -28.17 -14.13 -7.99
C ALA A 110 -27.60 -13.24 -6.87
N PHE A 111 -26.46 -13.62 -6.32
CA PHE A 111 -25.75 -12.77 -5.35
C PHE A 111 -25.32 -11.45 -6.00
N GLU A 112 -24.60 -11.50 -7.10
CA GLU A 112 -24.03 -10.34 -7.78
C GLU A 112 -25.09 -9.34 -8.26
N SER A 113 -26.20 -9.84 -8.80
CA SER A 113 -27.31 -8.98 -9.25
C SER A 113 -28.06 -8.33 -8.11
N THR A 114 -28.21 -8.99 -6.97
CA THR A 114 -29.02 -8.53 -5.84
C THR A 114 -28.21 -7.75 -4.80
N TYR A 115 -27.01 -8.26 -4.46
CA TYR A 115 -26.19 -7.73 -3.37
C TYR A 115 -25.29 -6.59 -3.83
N CYS A 116 -24.58 -6.73 -4.97
CA CYS A 116 -23.57 -5.75 -5.38
C CYS A 116 -24.10 -4.31 -5.51
N PRO A 117 -25.27 -4.04 -6.08
CA PRO A 117 -25.80 -2.67 -6.15
C PRO A 117 -26.04 -2.03 -4.75
N ARG A 118 -26.23 -2.87 -3.74
CA ARG A 118 -26.57 -2.46 -2.37
C ARG A 118 -25.52 -2.85 -1.35
N GLN A 119 -24.35 -3.33 -1.76
CA GLN A 119 -23.33 -3.95 -0.90
C GLN A 119 -22.94 -3.09 0.30
N ARG A 120 -22.89 -1.75 0.15
CA ARG A 120 -22.56 -0.84 1.25
C ARG A 120 -23.66 -0.80 2.33
N ALA A 121 -24.92 -0.82 1.90
CA ALA A 121 -26.05 -0.82 2.82
C ALA A 121 -26.29 -2.22 3.44
N LEU A 122 -25.90 -3.27 2.72
CA LEU A 122 -26.06 -4.66 3.15
C LEU A 122 -24.82 -5.23 3.88
N LYS A 123 -23.77 -4.44 4.01
CA LYS A 123 -22.55 -4.85 4.73
C LYS A 123 -22.92 -5.31 6.13
N ASP A 124 -22.44 -6.50 6.51
CA ASP A 124 -22.63 -7.11 7.82
C ASP A 124 -24.11 -7.44 8.16
N THR A 125 -25.06 -7.31 7.22
CA THR A 125 -26.50 -7.55 7.48
C THR A 125 -27.03 -8.85 6.85
N VAL A 126 -26.29 -9.43 5.92
CA VAL A 126 -26.67 -10.68 5.26
C VAL A 126 -25.82 -11.81 5.83
N ALA A 127 -26.50 -12.72 6.56
CA ALA A 127 -25.82 -13.86 7.20
C ALA A 127 -25.10 -14.73 6.17
N GLY A 128 -23.89 -15.16 6.50
CA GLY A 128 -23.06 -16.04 5.68
C GLY A 128 -22.47 -15.38 4.42
N VAL A 129 -22.44 -14.04 4.36
CA VAL A 129 -21.75 -13.28 3.32
C VAL A 129 -20.54 -12.58 3.97
N ASP A 130 -19.33 -13.06 3.65
CA ASP A 130 -18.09 -12.57 4.20
C ASP A 130 -17.22 -11.92 3.14
N LYS A 131 -16.67 -10.74 3.43
CA LYS A 131 -15.65 -10.14 2.58
C LYS A 131 -14.33 -10.89 2.76
N LEU A 132 -13.93 -11.65 1.76
CA LEU A 132 -12.68 -12.41 1.76
C LEU A 132 -11.47 -11.54 1.40
N ALA A 133 -11.61 -10.75 0.33
CA ALA A 133 -10.52 -9.93 -0.20
C ALA A 133 -11.02 -8.75 -1.04
N SER A 134 -10.08 -7.92 -1.45
CA SER A 134 -10.22 -6.98 -2.55
C SER A 134 -9.18 -7.34 -3.60
N PHE A 135 -9.61 -7.43 -4.86
CA PHE A 135 -8.72 -7.53 -6.01
C PHE A 135 -8.62 -6.15 -6.66
N LYS A 136 -7.39 -5.63 -6.76
CA LYS A 136 -7.09 -4.32 -7.31
C LYS A 136 -6.29 -4.49 -8.58
N GLN A 137 -6.72 -3.85 -9.66
CA GLN A 137 -5.97 -3.71 -10.89
C GLN A 137 -5.49 -2.28 -11.07
N SER A 138 -4.41 -2.11 -11.82
CA SER A 138 -3.91 -0.78 -12.12
C SER A 138 -4.79 -0.08 -13.13
N VAL A 139 -5.04 1.21 -12.93
CA VAL A 139 -5.82 2.07 -13.81
C VAL A 139 -5.04 3.32 -14.12
N ASN A 140 -4.86 3.61 -15.41
CA ASN A 140 -4.21 4.84 -15.83
C ASN A 140 -5.19 6.01 -15.80
N GLY A 141 -5.02 6.90 -14.84
CA GLY A 141 -5.83 8.12 -14.69
C GLY A 141 -5.57 9.22 -15.71
N GLN A 142 -4.58 9.06 -16.58
CA GLN A 142 -4.21 10.13 -17.54
C GLN A 142 -5.26 10.41 -18.63
N PHE A 143 -6.13 9.46 -18.92
CA PHE A 143 -7.14 9.62 -19.96
C PHE A 143 -8.29 10.56 -19.58
N HIS A 144 -8.51 10.77 -18.26
CA HIS A 144 -9.57 11.66 -17.79
C HIS A 144 -9.15 12.34 -16.50
N GLN A 145 -9.17 13.65 -16.46
CA GLN A 145 -8.88 14.46 -15.26
C GLN A 145 -9.79 14.14 -14.07
N SER A 146 -10.90 13.43 -14.30
CA SER A 146 -11.86 13.01 -13.28
C SER A 146 -11.70 11.55 -12.83
N THR A 147 -10.70 10.82 -13.34
CA THR A 147 -10.46 9.43 -12.97
C THR A 147 -9.40 9.35 -11.87
N SER A 148 -9.67 8.58 -10.84
CA SER A 148 -8.63 8.17 -9.90
C SER A 148 -7.75 7.12 -10.56
N ALA A 149 -6.47 7.39 -10.65
CA ALA A 149 -5.50 6.37 -11.04
C ALA A 149 -5.27 5.39 -9.89
N THR A 150 -4.83 4.18 -10.21
CA THR A 150 -4.35 3.19 -9.23
C THR A 150 -3.11 2.50 -9.78
N TYR A 151 -2.20 2.15 -8.89
CA TYR A 151 -1.00 1.37 -9.19
C TYR A 151 -0.98 0.17 -8.26
N ALA A 152 -1.61 -0.93 -8.69
CA ALA A 152 -1.90 -2.09 -7.85
C ALA A 152 -0.63 -2.71 -7.25
N GLN A 153 0.47 -2.77 -8.01
CA GLN A 153 1.76 -3.32 -7.57
C GLN A 153 2.30 -2.62 -6.33
N ALA A 154 1.98 -1.33 -6.13
CA ALA A 154 2.39 -0.62 -4.93
C ALA A 154 1.90 -1.31 -3.64
N SER A 155 0.71 -1.94 -3.65
CA SER A 155 0.23 -2.68 -2.48
C SER A 155 1.13 -3.86 -2.10
N ALA A 156 1.66 -4.59 -3.08
CA ALA A 156 2.61 -5.68 -2.83
C ALA A 156 3.99 -5.13 -2.40
N LEU A 157 4.45 -4.04 -3.02
CA LEU A 157 5.69 -3.36 -2.63
C LEU A 157 5.63 -2.89 -1.17
N TYR A 158 4.53 -2.20 -0.76
CA TYR A 158 4.35 -1.78 0.64
C TYR A 158 4.38 -2.97 1.60
N TYR A 159 3.72 -4.08 1.27
CA TYR A 159 3.73 -5.27 2.10
C TYR A 159 5.16 -5.77 2.32
N HIS A 160 5.87 -6.14 1.26
CA HIS A 160 7.20 -6.74 1.38
C HIS A 160 8.25 -5.75 1.94
N PHE A 161 8.23 -4.48 1.51
CA PHE A 161 9.18 -3.48 2.01
C PHE A 161 8.92 -3.07 3.46
N SER A 162 7.68 -3.13 3.94
CA SER A 162 7.43 -2.96 5.38
C SER A 162 8.11 -4.07 6.21
N ARG A 163 8.16 -5.31 5.67
CA ARG A 163 8.87 -6.44 6.31
C ARG A 163 10.38 -6.28 6.23
N TYR A 164 10.87 -5.78 5.09
CA TYR A 164 12.30 -5.47 4.93
C TYR A 164 12.77 -4.38 5.91
N LEU A 165 12.00 -3.31 6.06
CA LEU A 165 12.30 -2.21 6.98
C LEU A 165 12.07 -2.57 8.46
N ASN A 166 11.59 -3.78 8.76
CA ASN A 166 11.15 -4.20 10.10
C ASN A 166 10.14 -3.24 10.73
N ALA A 167 9.24 -2.70 9.90
CA ALA A 167 8.24 -1.75 10.31
C ALA A 167 7.16 -2.41 11.20
N ILE A 168 6.80 -1.75 12.30
CA ILE A 168 5.71 -2.22 13.16
C ILE A 168 4.34 -1.86 12.60
N VAL A 169 4.25 -0.86 11.71
CA VAL A 169 3.00 -0.53 11.03
C VAL A 169 2.41 -1.76 10.33
N ASP A 170 1.11 -2.01 10.54
CA ASP A 170 0.49 -3.21 9.97
C ASP A 170 0.07 -2.98 8.52
N VAL A 171 0.95 -3.35 7.59
CA VAL A 171 0.65 -3.36 6.15
C VAL A 171 -0.01 -4.70 5.79
N PRO A 172 -1.18 -4.69 5.14
CA PRO A 172 -1.86 -5.91 4.73
C PRO A 172 -0.99 -6.80 3.84
N VAL A 173 -1.04 -8.10 4.10
CA VAL A 173 -0.48 -9.11 3.20
C VAL A 173 -1.14 -8.98 1.82
N ALA A 174 -0.34 -9.06 0.78
CA ALA A 174 -0.77 -8.89 -0.59
C ALA A 174 -0.11 -9.93 -1.50
N VAL A 175 -0.89 -10.50 -2.42
CA VAL A 175 -0.41 -11.46 -3.42
C VAL A 175 -0.70 -10.96 -4.82
N MET A 176 0.16 -11.30 -5.77
CA MET A 176 -0.09 -11.02 -7.18
C MET A 176 -1.04 -12.09 -7.76
N ARG A 177 -1.95 -11.66 -8.61
CA ARG A 177 -2.94 -12.58 -9.18
C ARG A 177 -3.30 -12.19 -10.60
N THR A 178 -3.51 -13.21 -11.45
CA THR A 178 -4.18 -13.01 -12.74
C THR A 178 -5.69 -13.24 -12.61
N MET A 179 -6.44 -12.58 -13.48
CA MET A 179 -7.86 -12.77 -13.65
C MET A 179 -8.21 -12.90 -15.14
N ASP A 180 -9.16 -13.79 -15.46
CA ASP A 180 -9.69 -13.88 -16.82
C ASP A 180 -10.48 -12.62 -17.16
N ARG A 181 -10.11 -12.00 -18.30
CA ARG A 181 -10.68 -10.73 -18.75
C ARG A 181 -12.18 -10.83 -19.05
N GLN A 182 -12.61 -11.91 -19.70
CA GLN A 182 -14.01 -12.07 -20.05
C GLN A 182 -14.88 -12.30 -18.82
N GLU A 183 -14.38 -13.09 -17.89
CA GLU A 183 -15.06 -13.31 -16.62
C GLU A 183 -15.19 -11.99 -15.84
N HIS A 184 -14.10 -11.24 -15.70
CA HIS A 184 -14.14 -9.95 -15.00
C HIS A 184 -15.03 -8.93 -15.72
N LEU A 185 -14.93 -8.84 -17.05
CA LEU A 185 -15.80 -7.98 -17.86
C LEU A 185 -17.27 -8.28 -17.61
N HIS A 186 -17.66 -9.56 -17.66
CA HIS A 186 -19.05 -9.98 -17.51
C HIS A 186 -19.58 -9.78 -16.08
N ARG A 187 -18.82 -10.23 -15.09
CA ARG A 187 -19.26 -10.23 -13.69
C ARG A 187 -19.11 -8.87 -13.00
N VAL A 188 -18.11 -8.06 -13.39
CA VAL A 188 -17.69 -6.87 -12.62
C VAL A 188 -17.63 -5.62 -13.48
N ALA A 189 -16.75 -5.55 -14.48
CA ALA A 189 -16.39 -4.30 -15.13
C ALA A 189 -17.55 -3.68 -15.93
N SER A 190 -18.39 -4.49 -16.58
CA SER A 190 -19.57 -4.01 -17.31
C SER A 190 -20.66 -3.44 -16.39
N LYS A 191 -20.75 -3.93 -15.15
CA LYS A 191 -21.75 -3.51 -14.15
C LYS A 191 -21.29 -2.28 -13.35
N GLY A 192 -19.98 -2.13 -13.16
CA GLY A 192 -19.37 -1.11 -12.32
C GLY A 192 -19.86 0.32 -12.58
N PRO A 193 -19.87 0.82 -13.82
CA PRO A 193 -20.31 2.19 -14.11
C PRO A 193 -21.77 2.47 -13.72
N ALA A 194 -22.65 1.50 -13.89
CA ALA A 194 -24.10 1.67 -13.64
C ALA A 194 -24.47 1.71 -12.16
N ILE A 195 -23.70 1.01 -11.30
CA ILE A 195 -23.99 0.90 -9.86
C ILE A 195 -23.03 1.75 -9.00
N ALA A 196 -22.09 2.44 -9.60
CA ALA A 196 -21.15 3.32 -8.91
C ALA A 196 -21.84 4.50 -8.22
N GLN A 197 -21.47 4.78 -6.95
CA GLN A 197 -22.11 5.82 -6.13
C GLN A 197 -21.41 7.19 -6.23
N GLY A 198 -20.50 7.39 -7.19
CA GLY A 198 -19.79 8.64 -7.39
C GLY A 198 -19.20 8.77 -8.79
N LYS A 199 -19.00 10.03 -9.25
CA LYS A 199 -18.53 10.30 -10.61
C LYS A 199 -17.12 9.75 -10.87
N MET A 200 -16.20 9.88 -9.92
CA MET A 200 -14.81 9.42 -10.11
C MET A 200 -14.71 7.90 -10.23
N ILE A 201 -15.40 7.16 -9.35
CA ILE A 201 -15.38 5.70 -9.41
C ILE A 201 -16.12 5.17 -10.63
N ALA A 202 -17.21 5.83 -11.05
CA ALA A 202 -17.90 5.52 -12.31
C ALA A 202 -16.99 5.71 -13.53
N ALA A 203 -16.24 6.82 -13.57
CA ALA A 203 -15.25 7.08 -14.61
C ALA A 203 -14.13 6.04 -14.61
N GLY A 204 -13.62 5.63 -13.45
CA GLY A 204 -12.64 4.56 -13.31
C GLY A 204 -13.16 3.22 -13.86
N TRP A 205 -14.40 2.86 -13.53
CA TRP A 205 -15.04 1.65 -14.08
C TRP A 205 -15.26 1.73 -15.57
N ASN A 206 -15.56 2.90 -16.14
CA ASN A 206 -15.65 3.09 -17.60
C ASN A 206 -14.31 2.84 -18.29
N VAL A 207 -13.19 3.29 -17.70
CA VAL A 207 -11.85 3.01 -18.23
C VAL A 207 -11.57 1.50 -18.25
N ILE A 208 -11.82 0.83 -17.15
CA ILE A 208 -11.62 -0.64 -17.04
C ILE A 208 -12.50 -1.38 -18.04
N ASN A 209 -13.80 -1.07 -18.09
CA ASN A 209 -14.75 -1.69 -18.98
C ASN A 209 -14.35 -1.51 -20.47
N SER A 210 -13.86 -0.33 -20.83
CA SER A 210 -13.38 -0.04 -22.20
C SER A 210 -12.09 -0.80 -22.52
N ALA A 211 -11.14 -0.86 -21.60
CA ALA A 211 -9.89 -1.60 -21.75
C ALA A 211 -10.14 -3.11 -21.89
N GLU A 212 -11.05 -3.65 -21.12
CA GLU A 212 -11.38 -5.08 -21.19
C GLU A 212 -12.19 -5.47 -22.42
N LYS A 213 -13.01 -4.57 -22.96
CA LYS A 213 -13.71 -4.76 -24.24
C LYS A 213 -12.75 -4.72 -25.42
N ASN A 214 -11.75 -3.87 -25.41
CA ASN A 214 -10.80 -3.71 -26.50
C ASN A 214 -9.34 -3.66 -25.99
N PRO A 215 -8.79 -4.80 -25.56
CA PRO A 215 -7.46 -4.86 -24.95
C PRO A 215 -6.34 -4.49 -25.95
N LEU A 216 -6.52 -4.76 -27.24
CA LEU A 216 -5.53 -4.41 -28.26
C LEU A 216 -5.52 -2.92 -28.62
N GLY A 217 -6.67 -2.25 -28.45
CA GLY A 217 -6.78 -0.80 -28.62
C GLY A 217 -6.38 -0.01 -27.37
N TYR A 218 -6.20 -0.67 -26.25
CA TYR A 218 -5.72 -0.06 -25.01
C TYR A 218 -4.19 -0.09 -25.01
N VAL A 219 -3.57 1.07 -25.13
CA VAL A 219 -2.10 1.16 -25.05
C VAL A 219 -1.68 0.78 -23.63
N PRO A 220 -0.94 -0.34 -23.46
CA PRO A 220 -0.47 -0.74 -22.15
C PRO A 220 0.45 0.36 -21.63
N VAL A 221 0.08 0.91 -20.51
CA VAL A 221 0.96 1.70 -19.68
C VAL A 221 1.29 0.86 -18.46
N ASP A 222 2.30 1.23 -17.72
CA ASP A 222 2.78 0.46 -16.57
C ASP A 222 1.70 0.18 -15.52
N GLU A 223 0.59 0.92 -15.57
CA GLU A 223 -0.49 0.86 -14.60
C GLU A 223 -1.58 -0.17 -14.93
N PHE A 224 -1.75 -0.53 -16.20
CA PHE A 224 -2.70 -1.58 -16.61
C PHE A 224 -1.95 -2.63 -17.42
N TYR A 225 -1.77 -3.79 -16.82
CA TYR A 225 -0.86 -4.81 -17.32
C TYR A 225 -1.59 -6.10 -17.67
N TYR A 226 -1.44 -6.54 -18.94
CA TYR A 226 -1.88 -7.86 -19.41
C TYR A 226 -0.71 -8.83 -19.41
N GLU A 227 -0.90 -10.05 -18.91
CA GLU A 227 0.05 -11.17 -19.11
C GLU A 227 0.19 -11.47 -20.60
N ASP A 228 -0.97 -11.62 -21.25
CA ASP A 228 -1.11 -11.76 -22.68
C ASP A 228 -2.46 -11.20 -23.11
N PRO A 229 -2.50 -10.09 -23.87
CA PRO A 229 -3.75 -9.50 -24.35
C PRO A 229 -4.58 -10.45 -25.18
N GLN A 230 -3.95 -11.39 -25.91
CA GLN A 230 -4.67 -12.38 -26.75
C GLN A 230 -5.26 -13.49 -25.88
N ASN A 231 -4.56 -13.97 -24.88
CA ASN A 231 -5.05 -14.99 -23.94
C ASN A 231 -6.04 -14.44 -22.90
N GLY A 232 -6.16 -13.12 -22.81
CA GLY A 232 -7.19 -12.50 -22.02
C GLY A 232 -6.97 -12.57 -20.50
N LEU A 233 -5.74 -12.78 -20.04
CA LEU A 233 -5.38 -12.69 -18.63
C LEU A 233 -4.76 -11.34 -18.31
N PHE A 234 -5.12 -10.76 -17.17
CA PHE A 234 -4.49 -9.54 -16.67
C PHE A 234 -4.10 -9.67 -15.20
N TYR A 235 -3.11 -8.89 -14.79
CA TYR A 235 -2.60 -8.89 -13.41
C TYR A 235 -3.34 -7.90 -12.53
N GLY A 236 -3.44 -8.27 -11.27
CA GLY A 236 -3.83 -7.42 -10.17
C GLY A 236 -3.20 -7.88 -8.86
N VAL A 237 -3.50 -7.16 -7.80
CA VAL A 237 -3.07 -7.49 -6.44
C VAL A 237 -4.30 -7.82 -5.60
N MET A 238 -4.24 -8.92 -4.88
CA MET A 238 -5.28 -9.35 -3.97
C MET A 238 -4.82 -9.20 -2.54
N LEU A 239 -5.64 -8.56 -1.71
CA LEU A 239 -5.35 -8.27 -0.31
C LEU A 239 -6.64 -8.16 0.52
N LYS A 240 -6.51 -8.31 1.84
CA LYS A 240 -7.64 -8.15 2.76
C LYS A 240 -7.39 -6.94 3.67
N ASN A 241 -8.10 -5.85 3.39
CA ASN A 241 -8.08 -4.66 4.24
C ASN A 241 -8.95 -4.87 5.48
N ARG A 242 -8.46 -4.42 6.61
CA ARG A 242 -9.15 -4.35 7.90
C ARG A 242 -9.07 -2.93 8.45
N GLY A 243 -9.67 -2.72 9.61
CA GLY A 243 -9.56 -1.48 10.35
C GLY A 243 -10.65 -0.46 10.03
N GLU A 244 -10.70 0.54 10.88
CA GLU A 244 -11.57 1.70 10.77
C GLU A 244 -10.71 2.95 10.54
N ARG A 245 -11.26 3.93 9.86
CA ARG A 245 -10.53 5.16 9.53
C ARG A 245 -10.15 5.93 10.80
N TYR A 246 -8.89 6.35 10.93
CA TYR A 246 -8.48 7.31 11.96
C TYR A 246 -9.25 8.63 11.83
N GLY A 247 -9.49 9.27 12.95
CA GLY A 247 -9.91 10.66 13.01
C GLY A 247 -8.74 11.65 12.80
N ALA A 248 -8.99 12.88 13.20
CA ALA A 248 -8.01 13.96 13.05
C ALA A 248 -6.77 13.81 13.97
N GLU A 249 -6.84 12.91 14.96
CA GLU A 249 -5.75 12.66 15.92
C GLU A 249 -4.50 12.07 15.27
N PHE A 250 -4.66 11.38 14.13
CA PHE A 250 -3.53 10.75 13.45
C PHE A 250 -3.56 10.94 11.92
N ASN A 251 -4.72 11.01 11.31
CA ASN A 251 -4.87 10.88 9.87
C ASN A 251 -4.62 12.17 9.07
N GLY A 252 -4.65 13.34 9.70
CA GLY A 252 -4.55 14.61 8.99
C GLY A 252 -5.76 14.91 8.08
N ASN A 253 -6.87 14.18 8.22
CA ASN A 253 -8.02 14.35 7.35
C ASN A 253 -8.85 15.57 7.74
N ILE A 254 -9.05 16.46 6.78
CA ILE A 254 -10.04 17.53 6.86
C ILE A 254 -10.98 17.41 5.66
N SER A 255 -12.25 17.11 5.92
CA SER A 255 -13.26 17.00 4.87
C SER A 255 -13.31 18.24 3.97
N GLY A 256 -13.37 18.01 2.66
CA GLY A 256 -13.51 19.08 1.65
C GLY A 256 -12.23 19.90 1.39
N LYS A 257 -11.08 19.51 1.92
CA LYS A 257 -9.80 20.19 1.69
C LYS A 257 -8.92 19.41 0.70
N GLY A 258 -8.13 20.14 -0.10
CA GLY A 258 -7.17 19.55 -1.02
C GLY A 258 -5.91 19.05 -0.31
N TYR A 259 -5.06 18.33 -1.04
CA TYR A 259 -3.86 17.69 -0.51
C TYR A 259 -2.94 18.63 0.29
N THR A 260 -2.71 19.84 -0.18
CA THR A 260 -1.85 20.81 0.53
C THR A 260 -2.35 21.06 1.96
N GLN A 261 -3.65 21.28 2.12
CA GLN A 261 -4.23 21.53 3.44
C GLN A 261 -4.26 20.26 4.29
N GLN A 262 -4.49 19.09 3.70
CA GLN A 262 -4.48 17.81 4.41
C GLN A 262 -3.09 17.47 4.93
N TYR A 263 -2.05 17.64 4.13
CA TYR A 263 -0.66 17.43 4.57
C TYR A 263 -0.19 18.47 5.57
N ALA A 264 -0.65 19.72 5.47
CA ALA A 264 -0.42 20.72 6.50
C ALA A 264 -1.13 20.37 7.81
N PHE A 265 -2.30 19.74 7.73
CA PHE A 265 -3.03 19.31 8.92
C PHE A 265 -2.42 18.06 9.57
N LEU A 266 -1.89 17.13 8.78
CA LEU A 266 -1.13 15.98 9.29
C LEU A 266 0.00 16.44 10.23
N GLN A 267 0.65 17.56 9.90
CA GLN A 267 1.73 18.14 10.72
C GLN A 267 1.25 18.77 12.05
N LYS A 268 -0.06 18.84 12.29
CA LYS A 268 -0.65 19.24 13.57
C LYS A 268 -1.03 18.08 14.48
N THR A 269 -0.91 16.85 14.00
CA THR A 269 -1.17 15.66 14.81
C THR A 269 -0.13 15.50 15.91
N PRO A 270 -0.48 14.93 17.07
CA PRO A 270 0.46 14.78 18.18
C PRO A 270 1.72 14.01 17.80
N ALA A 271 1.56 12.93 17.01
CA ALA A 271 2.69 12.12 16.54
C ALA A 271 3.66 12.94 15.69
N PHE A 272 3.16 13.74 14.73
CA PHE A 272 4.04 14.53 13.88
C PHE A 272 4.74 15.64 14.65
N ILE A 273 4.04 16.34 15.56
CA ILE A 273 4.64 17.37 16.40
C ILE A 273 5.74 16.79 17.29
N ALA A 274 5.48 15.61 17.87
CA ALA A 274 6.49 14.92 18.68
C ALA A 274 7.69 14.47 17.83
N LEU A 275 7.46 13.89 16.64
CA LEU A 275 8.52 13.52 15.69
C LEU A 275 9.38 14.69 15.24
N ALA A 276 8.80 15.90 15.15
CA ALA A 276 9.50 17.12 14.77
C ALA A 276 10.26 17.79 15.94
N SER A 277 10.17 17.25 17.14
CA SER A 277 10.93 17.74 18.31
C SER A 277 12.37 17.23 18.27
N GLU A 278 13.32 18.05 18.68
CA GLU A 278 14.72 17.62 18.87
C GLU A 278 14.96 17.06 20.30
N THR A 279 13.96 17.15 21.21
CA THR A 279 14.05 16.55 22.55
C THR A 279 13.79 15.05 22.49
N ARG A 280 14.25 14.30 23.48
CA ARG A 280 14.02 12.84 23.53
C ARG A 280 12.53 12.50 23.67
N MET A 281 12.15 11.29 23.28
CA MET A 281 10.76 10.81 23.25
C MET A 281 9.99 11.07 24.55
N PRO A 282 10.53 10.88 25.77
CA PRO A 282 9.79 11.15 27.00
C PRO A 282 9.30 12.59 27.17
N ASP A 283 10.00 13.56 26.57
CA ASP A 283 9.63 14.96 26.56
C ASP A 283 8.86 15.34 25.29
N ALA A 284 9.21 14.75 24.16
CA ALA A 284 8.59 15.00 22.85
C ALA A 284 7.12 14.56 22.82
N ALA A 285 6.79 13.41 23.40
CA ALA A 285 5.43 12.87 23.37
C ALA A 285 4.42 13.74 24.14
N PRO A 286 4.68 14.15 25.40
CA PRO A 286 3.81 15.10 26.11
C PRO A 286 3.70 16.46 25.40
N LEU A 287 4.79 16.95 24.80
CA LEU A 287 4.79 18.19 24.01
C LEU A 287 3.83 18.05 22.81
N GLY A 288 3.93 16.96 22.05
CA GLY A 288 3.07 16.68 20.92
C GLY A 288 1.60 16.70 21.30
N ILE A 289 1.24 16.05 22.39
CA ILE A 289 -0.13 16.02 22.93
C ILE A 289 -0.59 17.43 23.33
N ALA A 290 0.25 18.17 24.10
CA ALA A 290 -0.11 19.47 24.64
C ALA A 290 -0.32 20.52 23.53
N VAL A 291 0.52 20.50 22.49
CA VAL A 291 0.43 21.41 21.35
C VAL A 291 -0.77 21.07 20.48
N SER A 292 -0.96 19.80 20.14
CA SER A 292 -2.05 19.36 19.26
C SER A 292 -3.43 19.56 19.88
N LYS A 293 -3.58 19.47 21.21
CA LYS A 293 -4.83 19.76 21.93
C LYS A 293 -5.34 21.19 21.74
N LYS A 294 -4.45 22.14 21.36
CA LYS A 294 -4.86 23.53 21.07
C LYS A 294 -5.64 23.66 19.76
N ASP A 295 -5.48 22.73 18.84
CA ASP A 295 -6.34 22.65 17.64
C ASP A 295 -7.67 21.97 18.04
N SER A 296 -8.79 22.67 17.84
CA SER A 296 -10.10 22.21 18.30
C SER A 296 -10.58 20.90 17.62
N VAL A 297 -10.09 20.63 16.40
CA VAL A 297 -10.45 19.42 15.65
C VAL A 297 -9.63 18.24 16.15
N VAL A 298 -8.32 18.39 16.23
CA VAL A 298 -7.41 17.37 16.75
C VAL A 298 -7.70 17.08 18.23
N GLY A 299 -7.83 18.14 19.05
CA GLY A 299 -8.10 17.99 20.49
C GLY A 299 -9.38 17.20 20.79
N ARG A 300 -10.43 17.40 19.99
CA ARG A 300 -11.66 16.61 20.12
C ARG A 300 -11.46 15.14 19.74
N ALA A 301 -10.71 14.87 18.68
CA ALA A 301 -10.44 13.52 18.20
C ALA A 301 -9.51 12.73 19.16
N LEU A 302 -8.59 13.39 19.85
CA LEU A 302 -7.71 12.79 20.84
C LEU A 302 -8.45 12.18 22.03
N GLY A 303 -9.62 12.73 22.37
CA GLY A 303 -10.33 12.32 23.59
C GLY A 303 -9.64 12.81 24.88
N PRO A 304 -10.03 12.26 26.04
CA PRO A 304 -9.59 12.78 27.33
C PRO A 304 -8.10 12.58 27.63
N SER A 305 -7.55 11.43 27.23
CA SER A 305 -6.18 11.07 27.54
C SER A 305 -5.51 10.30 26.38
N VAL A 306 -4.21 10.51 26.23
CA VAL A 306 -3.31 9.75 25.37
C VAL A 306 -2.16 9.29 26.21
N SER A 307 -1.88 8.00 26.25
CA SER A 307 -0.76 7.44 27.01
C SER A 307 0.57 7.56 26.25
N ASN A 308 1.67 7.46 26.97
CA ASN A 308 3.00 7.44 26.35
C ASN A 308 3.20 6.22 25.44
N GLU A 309 2.61 5.07 25.79
CA GLU A 309 2.62 3.86 24.97
C GLU A 309 1.94 4.11 23.63
N GLN A 310 0.76 4.73 23.64
CA GLN A 310 0.09 5.11 22.40
C GLN A 310 0.91 6.09 21.56
N MET A 311 1.54 7.06 22.20
CA MET A 311 2.40 8.01 21.50
C MET A 311 3.63 7.36 20.89
N MET A 312 4.26 6.42 21.60
CA MET A 312 5.40 5.65 21.09
C MET A 312 5.01 4.88 19.82
N PHE A 313 3.87 4.17 19.83
CA PHE A 313 3.34 3.51 18.63
C PHE A 313 3.07 4.51 17.50
N TRP A 314 2.37 5.57 17.77
CA TRP A 314 2.04 6.57 16.73
C TRP A 314 3.27 7.23 16.14
N MET A 315 4.26 7.58 16.95
CA MET A 315 5.51 8.18 16.45
C MET A 315 6.27 7.19 15.57
N GLN A 316 6.45 5.95 16.01
CA GLN A 316 7.16 4.94 15.23
C GLN A 316 6.41 4.61 13.94
N GLU A 317 5.12 4.29 14.01
CA GLU A 317 4.29 4.00 12.84
C GLU A 317 4.26 5.15 11.83
N LEU A 318 4.13 6.40 12.29
CA LEU A 318 4.12 7.56 11.38
C LEU A 318 5.47 7.76 10.70
N SER A 319 6.59 7.59 11.40
CA SER A 319 7.92 7.68 10.81
C SER A 319 8.13 6.61 9.71
N GLU A 320 7.68 5.38 9.96
CA GLU A 320 7.73 4.27 8.99
C GLU A 320 6.83 4.53 7.77
N ILE A 321 5.62 5.06 7.99
CA ILE A 321 4.69 5.46 6.92
C ILE A 321 5.35 6.54 6.04
N LEU A 322 5.96 7.55 6.63
CA LEU A 322 6.62 8.63 5.88
C LEU A 322 7.78 8.12 5.02
N ILE A 323 8.54 7.14 5.52
CA ILE A 323 9.61 6.48 4.74
C ILE A 323 9.02 5.70 3.56
N LEU A 324 8.04 4.84 3.80
CA LEU A 324 7.39 4.05 2.75
C LEU A 324 6.72 4.95 1.70
N ASP A 325 6.00 5.98 2.15
CA ASP A 325 5.31 6.94 1.26
C ASP A 325 6.30 7.76 0.43
N HIS A 326 7.47 8.06 0.96
CA HIS A 326 8.54 8.71 0.22
C HIS A 326 9.12 7.77 -0.86
N ILE A 327 9.41 6.52 -0.49
CA ILE A 327 9.98 5.53 -1.42
C ILE A 327 9.03 5.27 -2.58
N PHE A 328 7.73 5.07 -2.31
CA PHE A 328 6.74 4.66 -3.31
C PHE A 328 5.93 5.82 -3.92
N SER A 329 6.28 7.08 -3.65
CA SER A 329 5.61 8.26 -4.21
C SER A 329 4.12 8.33 -3.88
N GLN A 330 3.72 8.06 -2.63
CA GLN A 330 2.32 8.08 -2.23
C GLN A 330 1.73 9.50 -2.28
N GLN A 331 0.62 9.65 -3.01
CA GLN A 331 -0.06 10.92 -3.15
C GLN A 331 -1.18 11.12 -2.13
N ASP A 332 -1.93 10.06 -1.83
CA ASP A 332 -3.23 10.16 -1.14
C ASP A 332 -3.19 9.54 0.28
N ARG A 333 -2.16 9.87 1.07
CA ARG A 333 -2.03 9.33 2.43
C ARG A 333 -2.94 9.99 3.46
N PRO A 334 -2.98 11.32 3.62
CA PRO A 334 -3.90 11.94 4.57
C PRO A 334 -5.36 11.61 4.23
N GLY A 335 -6.11 11.13 5.21
CA GLY A 335 -7.46 10.62 5.00
C GLY A 335 -7.52 9.13 4.68
N ASN A 336 -6.40 8.44 4.45
CA ASN A 336 -6.33 7.03 4.07
C ASN A 336 -5.45 6.19 5.01
N ILE A 337 -5.47 6.51 6.29
CA ILE A 337 -4.83 5.73 7.34
C ILE A 337 -5.92 5.15 8.23
N ASP A 338 -5.93 3.84 8.39
CA ASP A 338 -6.88 3.10 9.21
C ASP A 338 -6.20 2.60 10.50
N HIS A 339 -6.99 2.16 11.44
CA HIS A 339 -6.51 1.56 12.68
C HIS A 339 -7.32 0.32 13.05
N ILE A 340 -6.69 -0.51 13.87
CA ILE A 340 -7.31 -1.61 14.60
C ILE A 340 -7.03 -1.42 16.09
N TRP A 341 -7.89 -1.94 16.95
CA TRP A 341 -7.65 -1.95 18.38
C TRP A 341 -6.91 -3.21 18.77
N VAL A 342 -5.81 -3.05 19.52
CA VAL A 342 -4.95 -4.16 19.96
C VAL A 342 -4.65 -4.00 21.46
N TRP A 343 -4.95 -5.01 22.24
CA TRP A 343 -4.41 -5.13 23.57
C TRP A 343 -2.98 -5.66 23.49
N TYR A 344 -2.04 -4.94 24.05
CA TYR A 344 -0.69 -5.40 24.35
C TYR A 344 -0.61 -5.70 25.84
N TYR A 345 -0.06 -6.85 26.21
CA TYR A 345 0.06 -7.25 27.59
C TYR A 345 1.25 -8.18 27.80
N VAL A 346 1.78 -8.21 29.02
CA VAL A 346 2.84 -9.14 29.42
C VAL A 346 2.18 -10.32 30.12
N ASP A 347 2.36 -11.52 29.58
CA ASP A 347 1.77 -12.74 30.17
C ASP A 347 2.45 -13.18 31.47
N GLY A 348 1.96 -14.26 32.05
CA GLY A 348 2.51 -14.81 33.31
C GLY A 348 3.94 -15.35 33.22
N GLU A 349 4.44 -15.55 31.99
CA GLU A 349 5.81 -15.97 31.68
C GLU A 349 6.75 -14.78 31.41
N GLY A 350 6.22 -13.56 31.46
CA GLY A 350 6.96 -12.33 31.17
C GLY A 350 7.11 -12.02 29.67
N GLN A 351 6.34 -12.68 28.81
CA GLN A 351 6.41 -12.49 27.36
C GLN A 351 5.39 -11.45 26.89
N LEU A 352 5.81 -10.59 25.98
CA LEU A 352 4.91 -9.66 25.30
C LEU A 352 3.95 -10.43 24.40
N ARG A 353 2.66 -10.17 24.60
CA ARG A 353 1.56 -10.72 23.80
C ARG A 353 0.70 -9.60 23.24
N SER A 354 0.00 -9.90 22.17
CA SER A 354 -0.96 -8.97 21.60
C SER A 354 -2.28 -9.67 21.23
N ARG A 355 -3.39 -8.96 21.46
CA ARG A 355 -4.73 -9.45 21.13
C ARG A 355 -5.49 -8.40 20.32
N HIS A 356 -5.79 -8.72 19.09
CA HIS A 356 -6.63 -7.88 18.22
C HIS A 356 -8.10 -7.92 18.69
N ILE A 357 -8.74 -6.76 18.71
CA ILE A 357 -10.16 -6.58 19.05
C ILE A 357 -10.89 -6.01 17.85
N GLU A 358 -11.94 -6.69 17.41
CA GLU A 358 -12.85 -6.18 16.39
C GLU A 358 -13.82 -5.16 16.99
N ALA A 359 -13.37 -3.92 17.12
CA ALA A 359 -14.19 -2.81 17.62
C ALA A 359 -14.21 -1.67 16.59
N LYS A 360 -15.42 -1.24 16.22
CA LYS A 360 -15.65 -0.08 15.34
C LYS A 360 -15.87 1.17 16.17
N VAL A 361 -14.89 1.51 16.98
CA VAL A 361 -14.97 2.59 17.96
C VAL A 361 -13.87 3.61 17.69
N SER A 362 -14.23 4.89 17.63
CA SER A 362 -13.27 5.99 17.59
C SER A 362 -12.57 6.16 18.94
N ARG A 363 -11.42 6.85 18.96
CA ARG A 363 -10.63 7.02 20.17
C ARG A 363 -11.39 7.59 21.38
N PRO A 364 -12.26 8.61 21.27
CA PRO A 364 -13.07 9.05 22.41
C PRO A 364 -13.97 7.98 23.02
N GLY A 365 -14.35 6.97 22.26
CA GLY A 365 -15.18 5.86 22.73
C GLY A 365 -14.40 4.63 23.22
N MET A 366 -13.07 4.67 23.26
CA MET A 366 -12.20 3.52 23.56
C MET A 366 -12.48 2.87 24.93
N SER A 367 -13.02 3.62 25.88
CA SER A 367 -13.38 3.11 27.21
C SER A 367 -14.50 2.06 27.18
N SER A 368 -15.23 1.93 26.08
CA SER A 368 -16.23 0.87 25.89
C SER A 368 -15.64 -0.47 25.50
N ILE A 369 -14.33 -0.53 25.16
CA ILE A 369 -13.62 -1.76 24.78
C ILE A 369 -13.20 -2.47 26.04
N GLN A 370 -13.81 -3.63 26.29
CA GLN A 370 -13.44 -4.48 27.42
C GLN A 370 -12.21 -5.32 27.11
N ALA A 371 -11.38 -5.56 28.11
CA ALA A 371 -10.26 -6.50 27.99
C ALA A 371 -10.79 -7.95 28.04
N PRO A 372 -10.28 -8.84 27.19
CA PRO A 372 -10.52 -10.28 27.35
C PRO A 372 -9.91 -10.82 28.63
N ASP A 373 -10.42 -11.97 29.13
CA ASP A 373 -9.98 -12.57 30.39
C ASP A 373 -8.46 -12.78 30.48
N GLU A 374 -7.83 -13.22 29.37
CA GLU A 374 -6.38 -13.41 29.30
C GLU A 374 -5.58 -12.12 29.48
N VAL A 375 -6.20 -10.98 29.11
CA VAL A 375 -5.61 -9.65 29.25
C VAL A 375 -5.87 -9.08 30.65
N GLU A 376 -7.06 -9.36 31.22
CA GLU A 376 -7.44 -8.86 32.54
C GLU A 376 -6.52 -9.35 33.64
N GLY A 377 -5.99 -10.59 33.54
CA GLY A 377 -5.02 -11.17 34.46
C GLY A 377 -3.63 -10.54 34.42
N SER A 378 -3.30 -9.73 33.41
CA SER A 378 -1.98 -9.11 33.29
C SER A 378 -1.89 -7.78 34.04
N ALA A 379 -0.80 -7.62 34.82
CA ALA A 379 -0.48 -6.38 35.53
C ALA A 379 -0.06 -5.24 34.57
N LYS A 380 0.56 -5.58 33.41
CA LYS A 380 0.97 -4.65 32.35
C LYS A 380 0.10 -4.90 31.13
N ARG A 381 -0.88 -4.04 30.89
CA ARG A 381 -1.80 -4.13 29.74
C ARG A 381 -2.14 -2.76 29.20
N TYR A 382 -2.11 -2.64 27.87
CA TYR A 382 -2.30 -1.38 27.18
C TYR A 382 -3.17 -1.57 25.94
N LEU A 383 -4.25 -0.80 25.86
CA LEU A 383 -5.10 -0.76 24.66
C LEU A 383 -4.54 0.26 23.68
N ILE A 384 -4.04 -0.23 22.57
CA ILE A 384 -3.37 0.57 21.54
C ILE A 384 -4.23 0.64 20.29
N GLN A 385 -4.41 1.86 19.80
CA GLN A 385 -4.93 2.13 18.46
C GLN A 385 -3.76 1.96 17.49
N LYS A 386 -3.63 0.75 16.92
CA LYS A 386 -2.53 0.35 16.05
C LYS A 386 -2.86 0.65 14.59
N THR A 387 -1.92 1.21 13.86
CA THR A 387 -2.13 1.57 12.46
C THR A 387 -2.24 0.34 11.56
N GLN A 388 -3.30 0.33 10.74
CA GLN A 388 -3.49 -0.56 9.59
C GLN A 388 -3.30 0.27 8.32
N LEU A 389 -2.19 0.09 7.62
CA LEU A 389 -1.84 0.91 6.46
C LEU A 389 -2.47 0.38 5.18
N ASN A 390 -3.71 0.79 4.94
CA ASN A 390 -4.47 0.48 3.74
C ASN A 390 -4.25 1.50 2.61
N ASP A 391 -4.95 1.31 1.47
CA ASP A 391 -4.97 2.24 0.32
C ASP A 391 -3.56 2.64 -0.20
N ASN A 392 -2.68 1.63 -0.35
CA ASN A 392 -1.29 1.81 -0.79
C ASN A 392 -1.14 1.91 -2.33
N ASP A 393 -2.23 1.86 -3.08
CA ASP A 393 -2.25 1.84 -4.53
C ASP A 393 -2.26 3.24 -5.20
N ALA A 394 -2.09 4.31 -4.40
CA ALA A 394 -1.93 5.68 -4.89
C ALA A 394 -0.44 6.10 -4.95
N GLY A 395 0.42 5.22 -5.50
CA GLY A 395 1.87 5.41 -5.64
C GLY A 395 2.39 5.17 -7.05
N GLY A 396 3.71 5.31 -7.23
CA GLY A 396 4.40 5.13 -8.50
C GLY A 396 4.59 6.42 -9.30
N ARG A 397 5.21 6.31 -10.49
CA ARG A 397 5.67 7.45 -11.30
C ARG A 397 4.59 8.41 -11.81
N ARG A 398 3.34 8.01 -11.74
CA ARG A 398 2.19 8.81 -12.19
C ARG A 398 1.64 9.72 -11.09
N TYR A 399 2.15 9.59 -9.89
CA TYR A 399 1.68 10.30 -8.72
C TYR A 399 2.68 11.34 -8.22
N ALA A 400 2.16 12.37 -7.58
CA ALA A 400 3.00 13.34 -6.90
C ALA A 400 3.48 12.76 -5.56
N ASN A 401 4.79 12.74 -5.35
CA ASN A 401 5.39 12.39 -4.06
C ASN A 401 5.19 13.53 -3.07
N PHE A 402 4.08 13.50 -2.33
CA PHE A 402 3.79 14.60 -1.41
C PHE A 402 4.64 14.56 -0.14
N THR A 403 5.14 13.41 0.29
CA THR A 403 6.11 13.35 1.39
C THR A 403 7.38 14.12 1.03
N GLN A 404 7.87 13.93 -0.20
CA GLN A 404 8.99 14.70 -0.74
C GLN A 404 8.63 16.18 -0.92
N LYS A 405 7.50 16.46 -1.58
CA LYS A 405 7.05 17.83 -1.90
C LYS A 405 6.92 18.71 -0.67
N PHE A 406 6.49 18.16 0.45
CA PHE A 406 6.33 18.89 1.71
C PHE A 406 7.53 18.75 2.66
N GLY A 407 8.58 18.04 2.23
CA GLY A 407 9.80 17.85 3.00
C GLY A 407 9.54 17.17 4.35
N LEU A 408 8.67 16.18 4.41
CA LEU A 408 8.24 15.61 5.70
C LEU A 408 9.36 14.85 6.39
N LEU A 409 10.21 14.11 5.63
CA LEU A 409 11.32 13.37 6.21
C LEU A 409 12.39 14.28 6.83
N SER A 410 12.61 15.48 6.27
CA SER A 410 13.58 16.42 6.84
C SER A 410 13.12 17.11 8.13
N LYS A 411 11.86 16.90 8.52
CA LYS A 411 11.25 17.47 9.72
C LYS A 411 11.17 16.51 10.89
N ILE A 412 11.48 15.23 10.70
CA ILE A 412 11.42 14.24 11.77
C ILE A 412 12.81 14.05 12.40
N HIS A 413 12.82 13.89 13.71
CA HIS A 413 14.02 13.78 14.53
C HIS A 413 14.02 12.50 15.39
N HIS A 414 13.06 11.60 15.20
CA HIS A 414 12.95 10.34 15.92
C HIS A 414 12.74 9.17 14.95
N LEU A 415 13.48 8.09 15.14
CA LEU A 415 13.38 6.86 14.36
C LEU A 415 13.68 5.63 15.22
N ASN A 416 13.18 4.48 14.73
CA ASN A 416 13.70 3.18 15.14
C ASN A 416 15.06 2.92 14.48
N ALA A 417 16.04 2.47 15.26
CA ALA A 417 17.42 2.26 14.79
C ALA A 417 17.50 1.16 13.72
N VAL A 418 16.68 0.11 13.83
CA VAL A 418 16.68 -1.02 12.86
C VAL A 418 16.11 -0.53 11.53
N THR A 419 15.00 0.19 11.55
CA THR A 419 14.38 0.78 10.33
C THR A 419 15.37 1.70 9.61
N TYR A 420 16.10 2.53 10.34
CA TYR A 420 17.12 3.40 9.77
C TYR A 420 18.25 2.61 9.09
N ARG A 421 18.81 1.60 9.77
CA ARG A 421 19.87 0.74 9.21
C ARG A 421 19.42 0.03 7.95
N GLN A 422 18.22 -0.52 7.95
CA GLN A 422 17.66 -1.19 6.78
C GLN A 422 17.43 -0.22 5.61
N LEU A 423 16.97 1.00 5.87
CA LEU A 423 16.82 2.01 4.83
C LEU A 423 18.17 2.39 4.19
N VAL A 424 19.21 2.61 4.99
CA VAL A 424 20.55 2.94 4.45
C VAL A 424 21.13 1.77 3.65
N ARG A 425 20.98 0.52 4.14
CA ARG A 425 21.36 -0.68 3.40
C ARG A 425 20.62 -0.80 2.06
N LEU A 426 19.30 -0.55 2.07
CA LEU A 426 18.48 -0.55 0.86
C LEU A 426 18.97 0.47 -0.16
N ALA A 427 19.22 1.69 0.28
CA ALA A 427 19.68 2.77 -0.57
C ALA A 427 21.05 2.45 -1.24
N ASN A 428 22.00 1.92 -0.47
CA ASN A 428 23.30 1.52 -0.97
C ASN A 428 23.21 0.38 -2.00
N ASP A 429 22.36 -0.62 -1.72
CA ASP A 429 22.12 -1.72 -2.67
C ASP A 429 21.45 -1.22 -3.95
N PHE A 430 20.46 -0.35 -3.82
CA PHE A 430 19.74 0.20 -4.97
C PHE A 430 20.62 1.09 -5.85
N GLU A 431 21.49 1.91 -5.24
CA GLU A 431 22.42 2.77 -5.98
C GLU A 431 23.40 1.95 -6.83
N THR A 432 23.85 0.80 -6.29
CA THR A 432 24.76 -0.12 -6.99
C THR A 432 24.04 -1.18 -7.83
N LYS A 433 22.70 -1.14 -7.89
CA LYS A 433 21.85 -2.18 -8.53
C LYS A 433 22.18 -3.59 -8.03
N GLY A 434 22.31 -3.72 -6.74
CA GLY A 434 22.64 -4.94 -6.03
C GLY A 434 21.50 -5.98 -6.01
N PRO A 435 21.62 -7.01 -5.15
CA PRO A 435 20.65 -8.10 -5.04
C PRO A 435 19.20 -7.64 -4.70
N LEU A 436 19.05 -6.65 -3.81
CA LEU A 436 17.73 -6.13 -3.42
C LEU A 436 17.05 -5.37 -4.57
N TYR A 437 17.83 -4.58 -5.34
CA TYR A 437 17.32 -3.93 -6.54
C TYR A 437 16.83 -4.95 -7.56
N LYS A 438 17.62 -6.00 -7.82
CA LYS A 438 17.26 -7.07 -8.76
C LYS A 438 16.02 -7.80 -8.30
N TYR A 439 15.97 -8.16 -7.01
CA TYR A 439 14.78 -8.78 -6.42
C TYR A 439 13.54 -7.89 -6.64
N MET A 440 13.60 -6.60 -6.30
CA MET A 440 12.49 -5.68 -6.51
C MET A 440 12.03 -5.66 -7.97
N ARG A 441 12.95 -5.48 -8.90
CA ARG A 441 12.64 -5.35 -10.33
C ARG A 441 12.02 -6.63 -10.90
N ASP A 442 12.58 -7.77 -10.53
CA ASP A 442 12.26 -9.06 -11.17
C ASP A 442 11.02 -9.72 -10.51
N THR A 443 10.71 -9.38 -9.25
CA THR A 443 9.63 -10.03 -8.49
C THR A 443 8.29 -9.32 -8.62
N PHE A 444 8.26 -7.97 -8.67
CA PHE A 444 7.02 -7.20 -8.50
C PHE A 444 6.33 -6.77 -9.80
N TYR A 445 6.77 -7.22 -10.95
CA TYR A 445 6.19 -6.85 -12.25
C TYR A 445 6.07 -5.33 -12.45
N ILE A 446 7.12 -4.61 -12.09
CA ILE A 446 7.19 -3.17 -12.24
C ILE A 446 8.04 -2.79 -13.46
N SER A 447 7.69 -1.67 -14.09
CA SER A 447 8.48 -1.13 -15.20
C SER A 447 9.84 -0.61 -14.72
N ASP A 448 10.82 -0.56 -15.63
CA ASP A 448 12.11 0.07 -15.36
C ASP A 448 11.96 1.52 -14.92
N ALA A 449 10.95 2.23 -15.42
CA ALA A 449 10.67 3.61 -15.02
C ALA A 449 10.22 3.70 -13.55
N ASN A 450 9.36 2.79 -13.08
CA ASN A 450 8.97 2.71 -11.68
C ASN A 450 10.13 2.21 -10.79
N ALA A 451 10.91 1.21 -11.23
CA ALA A 451 12.07 0.73 -10.51
C ALA A 451 13.11 1.84 -10.30
N ASN A 452 13.39 2.63 -11.34
CA ASN A 452 14.30 3.77 -11.24
C ASN A 452 13.78 4.87 -10.30
N LEU A 453 12.48 5.16 -10.35
CA LEU A 453 11.88 6.13 -9.42
C LEU A 453 11.98 5.67 -7.96
N ILE A 454 11.64 4.40 -7.68
CA ILE A 454 11.75 3.81 -6.34
C ILE A 454 13.20 3.87 -5.84
N THR A 455 14.16 3.55 -6.72
CA THR A 455 15.60 3.66 -6.40
C THR A 455 15.97 5.09 -6.01
N GLN A 456 15.63 6.08 -6.85
CA GLN A 456 15.94 7.49 -6.59
C GLN A 456 15.33 7.96 -5.26
N ASN A 457 14.08 7.59 -5.01
CA ASN A 457 13.38 7.98 -3.80
C ASN A 457 13.97 7.31 -2.54
N ALA A 458 14.36 6.03 -2.62
CA ALA A 458 15.00 5.32 -1.50
C ALA A 458 16.34 5.94 -1.13
N VAL A 459 17.18 6.23 -2.14
CA VAL A 459 18.48 6.91 -1.95
C VAL A 459 18.26 8.29 -1.34
N GLN A 460 17.30 9.06 -1.86
CA GLN A 460 16.99 10.38 -1.32
C GLN A 460 16.48 10.33 0.13
N ALA A 461 15.60 9.37 0.46
CA ALA A 461 15.10 9.19 1.83
C ALA A 461 16.26 8.92 2.79
N ALA A 462 17.16 8.01 2.44
CA ALA A 462 18.35 7.70 3.23
C ALA A 462 19.24 8.94 3.41
N GLN A 463 19.54 9.66 2.33
CA GLN A 463 20.38 10.87 2.37
C GLN A 463 19.79 11.96 3.29
N ILE A 464 18.47 12.19 3.23
CA ILE A 464 17.80 13.17 4.11
C ILE A 464 17.97 12.77 5.58
N LEU A 465 17.68 11.51 5.93
CA LEU A 465 17.76 11.05 7.30
C LEU A 465 19.21 10.93 7.82
N GLN A 466 20.16 10.54 6.96
CA GLN A 466 21.58 10.58 7.26
C GLN A 466 22.05 12.03 7.52
N GLY A 467 21.56 13.01 6.75
CA GLY A 467 21.86 14.41 6.98
C GLY A 467 21.38 14.89 8.35
N THR A 468 20.17 14.51 8.76
CA THR A 468 19.62 14.82 10.10
C THR A 468 20.45 14.14 11.20
N CYS A 469 20.86 12.87 10.98
CA CYS A 469 21.71 12.13 11.90
C CYS A 469 23.09 12.76 12.06
N LYS A 470 23.78 13.08 10.95
CA LYS A 470 25.10 13.75 10.96
C LYS A 470 25.09 15.12 11.62
N ALA A 471 23.95 15.82 11.54
CA ALA A 471 23.75 17.09 12.23
C ALA A 471 23.53 16.93 13.75
N GLY A 472 23.51 15.70 14.27
CA GLY A 472 23.27 15.40 15.68
C GLY A 472 21.83 15.65 16.14
N LYS A 473 20.88 15.70 15.20
CA LYS A 473 19.46 16.01 15.46
C LYS A 473 18.55 14.78 15.45
N MET A 474 19.06 13.59 15.14
CA MET A 474 18.29 12.36 15.12
C MET A 474 18.40 11.62 16.44
N ASN A 475 17.27 11.32 17.05
CA ASN A 475 17.12 10.44 18.20
C ASN A 475 16.71 9.04 17.70
N PHE A 476 17.49 8.00 18.03
CA PHE A 476 17.13 6.62 17.77
C PHE A 476 16.53 6.03 19.05
N ASP A 477 15.31 6.48 19.38
CA ASP A 477 14.64 6.25 20.64
C ASP A 477 13.19 5.72 20.48
N LEU A 478 12.84 5.26 19.28
CA LEU A 478 11.55 4.63 19.00
C LEU A 478 11.68 3.11 18.94
N ASP A 479 11.16 2.43 19.96
CA ASP A 479 10.93 0.99 20.00
C ASP A 479 9.67 0.74 20.81
N ALA A 480 8.53 0.70 20.14
CA ALA A 480 7.23 0.69 20.77
C ALA A 480 6.94 -0.63 21.52
N GLU A 481 7.35 -1.77 20.97
CA GLU A 481 7.13 -3.08 21.59
C GLU A 481 8.01 -3.25 22.84
N ARG A 482 9.29 -2.89 22.74
CA ARG A 482 10.19 -2.88 23.89
C ARG A 482 9.71 -1.91 24.97
N TYR A 483 9.19 -0.74 24.58
CA TYR A 483 8.66 0.22 25.56
C TYR A 483 7.47 -0.34 26.35
N ILE A 484 6.59 -1.14 25.74
CA ILE A 484 5.53 -1.86 26.46
C ILE A 484 6.10 -2.78 27.52
N GLU A 485 7.16 -3.52 27.20
CA GLU A 485 7.77 -4.49 28.12
C GLU A 485 8.49 -3.82 29.28
N THR A 486 9.32 -2.84 28.99
CA THR A 486 10.28 -2.27 29.94
C THR A 486 9.83 -0.96 30.58
N GLN A 487 8.97 -0.20 29.93
CA GLN A 487 8.62 1.20 30.26
C GLN A 487 9.83 2.14 30.22
N GLU A 488 10.90 1.75 29.53
CA GLU A 488 12.12 2.52 29.38
C GLU A 488 12.32 2.91 27.92
N VAL A 489 12.70 4.17 27.68
CA VAL A 489 13.10 4.64 26.36
C VAL A 489 14.60 4.46 26.21
N GLU A 490 14.99 3.48 25.41
CA GLU A 490 16.39 3.25 25.09
C GLU A 490 16.83 4.15 23.91
N ALA A 491 17.87 4.94 24.12
CA ALA A 491 18.53 5.70 23.05
C ALA A 491 19.67 4.87 22.47
N VAL A 492 19.50 4.38 21.25
CA VAL A 492 20.51 3.59 20.55
C VAL A 492 21.52 4.53 19.88
N LYS A 493 22.82 4.27 20.08
CA LYS A 493 23.85 4.95 19.30
C LYS A 493 23.97 4.30 17.93
N VAL A 494 23.88 5.10 16.88
CA VAL A 494 23.98 4.66 15.49
C VAL A 494 25.09 5.44 14.80
N ASP A 495 25.96 4.74 14.05
CA ASP A 495 26.85 5.39 13.11
C ASP A 495 26.00 5.91 11.93
N CYS A 496 26.06 7.22 11.67
CA CYS A 496 25.22 7.81 10.64
C CYS A 496 25.67 7.47 9.21
N GLU A 497 26.92 7.05 9.01
CA GLU A 497 27.47 6.72 7.69
C GLU A 497 27.41 5.20 7.42
N ASN A 498 27.74 4.41 8.44
CA ASN A 498 27.80 2.95 8.37
C ASN A 498 26.95 2.35 9.53
N PRO A 499 25.63 2.50 9.48
CA PRO A 499 24.76 2.17 10.59
C PRO A 499 24.61 0.65 10.82
#